data_5f878693e7d77ac61392847f03b1bbb5
#
_entry.id   5f878693e7d77ac61392847f03b1bbb5
#
_cell.length_a   1.000
_cell.length_b   1.000
_cell.length_c   1.000
_cell.angle_alpha   90.00
_cell.angle_beta   90.00
_cell.angle_gamma   90.00
#
_symmetry.space_group_name_H-M   'P 1'
#
loop_
_entity.id
_entity.type
_entity.pdbx_description
1 polymer ?
#
loop_
_entity_poly.entity_id
_entity_poly.type
_entity_poly.pdbx_seq_one_letter_code
_entity_poly.pdbx_strand_id
1 'polypeptide(L)'
;INVALLFDWIKSRPRMEVRWTLHDCWAFTGHCAHFSFVKCEQWKTGCERCTQTKEYPKSWVIDNCKENFRKKRSAFCNVGNMHLITPSEWLAGLVKDSFLKNYPVQVAHNTIDTNIFKPTDSDFRKEHGLEGKTVLLGVASAWSARKGLPDFIRLAQQLDDSYKVVLVGVTKRQIKQIPDDILCIERTDSACELAEIYTSADIFVNL
;
A
#
# COMPACT_ATOMS: atom_id res chain seq x y z
N ILE A 1 -10.99 -1.51 -17.97
CA ILE A 1 -12.08 -0.52 -17.99
C ILE A 1 -11.55 0.77 -18.59
N ASN A 2 -12.24 1.32 -19.60
CA ASN A 2 -11.95 2.65 -20.10
C ASN A 2 -12.55 3.70 -19.15
N VAL A 3 -11.70 4.29 -18.32
CA VAL A 3 -12.11 5.22 -17.26
C VAL A 3 -12.74 6.51 -17.83
N ALA A 4 -12.23 7.00 -18.97
CA ALA A 4 -12.80 8.19 -19.61
C ALA A 4 -14.25 7.95 -20.03
N LEU A 5 -14.52 6.87 -20.75
CA LEU A 5 -15.89 6.51 -21.16
C LEU A 5 -16.83 6.30 -19.97
N LEU A 6 -16.32 5.71 -18.87
CA LEU A 6 -17.10 5.56 -17.64
C LEU A 6 -17.51 6.92 -17.07
N PHE A 7 -16.56 7.86 -16.98
CA PHE A 7 -16.86 9.16 -16.41
C PHE A 7 -17.68 10.06 -17.34
N ASP A 8 -17.56 9.90 -18.65
CA ASP A 8 -18.48 10.55 -19.61
C ASP A 8 -19.91 10.03 -19.44
N TRP A 9 -20.07 8.71 -19.27
CA TRP A 9 -21.36 8.11 -18.97
C TRP A 9 -21.93 8.58 -17.61
N ILE A 10 -21.11 8.70 -16.58
CA ILE A 10 -21.50 9.27 -15.28
C ILE A 10 -21.98 10.72 -15.44
N LYS A 11 -21.20 11.55 -16.13
CA LYS A 11 -21.52 12.98 -16.35
C LYS A 11 -22.82 13.19 -17.14
N SER A 12 -23.18 12.24 -18.01
CA SER A 12 -24.46 12.29 -18.72
C SER A 12 -25.67 12.03 -17.80
N ARG A 13 -25.45 11.72 -16.52
CA ARG A 13 -26.48 11.40 -15.52
C ARG A 13 -26.37 12.27 -14.27
N PRO A 14 -26.70 13.56 -14.34
CA PRO A 14 -26.40 14.52 -13.28
C PRO A 14 -27.14 14.25 -11.95
N ARG A 15 -28.20 13.43 -11.98
CA ARG A 15 -28.95 13.02 -10.78
C ARG A 15 -28.37 11.79 -10.08
N MET A 16 -27.37 11.12 -10.69
CA MET A 16 -26.76 9.92 -10.12
C MET A 16 -25.81 10.32 -8.99
N GLU A 17 -26.00 9.74 -7.82
CA GLU A 17 -25.04 9.83 -6.72
C GLU A 17 -23.84 8.94 -7.03
N VAL A 18 -22.63 9.49 -6.88
CA VAL A 18 -21.37 8.78 -7.09
C VAL A 18 -20.58 8.77 -5.80
N ARG A 19 -20.27 7.60 -5.30
CA ARG A 19 -19.34 7.40 -4.18
C ARG A 19 -18.11 6.69 -4.69
N TRP A 20 -16.96 7.36 -4.63
CA TRP A 20 -15.71 6.82 -5.14
C TRP A 20 -14.68 6.67 -4.02
N THR A 21 -14.34 5.42 -3.69
CA THR A 21 -13.33 5.11 -2.69
C THR A 21 -11.95 5.10 -3.32
N LEU A 22 -11.04 5.89 -2.77
CA LEU A 22 -9.64 5.98 -3.15
C LEU A 22 -8.80 5.21 -2.13
N HIS A 23 -8.00 4.25 -2.59
CA HIS A 23 -7.07 3.48 -1.74
C HIS A 23 -5.61 3.89 -1.93
N ASP A 24 -5.32 4.69 -2.95
CA ASP A 24 -4.00 5.22 -3.26
C ASP A 24 -4.10 6.58 -3.99
N CYS A 25 -2.97 7.10 -4.41
CA CYS A 25 -2.89 8.42 -5.04
C CYS A 25 -3.06 8.39 -6.57
N TRP A 26 -3.26 7.22 -7.18
CA TRP A 26 -3.33 7.09 -8.65
C TRP A 26 -4.38 7.98 -9.29
N ALA A 27 -5.50 8.20 -8.64
CA ALA A 27 -6.62 8.98 -9.18
C ALA A 27 -6.23 10.42 -9.55
N PHE A 28 -5.34 11.04 -8.78
CA PHE A 28 -4.94 12.44 -8.94
C PHE A 28 -3.47 12.64 -9.35
N THR A 29 -2.77 11.58 -9.73
CA THR A 29 -1.42 11.64 -10.30
C THR A 29 -1.43 11.33 -11.79
N GLY A 30 -0.33 11.63 -12.49
CA GLY A 30 -0.19 11.26 -13.90
C GLY A 30 0.17 9.80 -14.13
N HIS A 31 0.79 9.16 -13.12
CA HIS A 31 1.28 7.80 -13.28
C HIS A 31 1.21 7.00 -11.99
N CYS A 32 2.01 7.38 -10.98
CA CYS A 32 2.28 6.58 -9.80
C CYS A 32 1.11 6.55 -8.81
N ALA A 33 0.97 5.43 -8.10
CA ALA A 33 0.05 5.28 -6.98
C ALA A 33 0.67 5.77 -5.65
N HIS A 34 2.01 5.83 -5.58
CA HIS A 34 2.76 6.19 -4.38
C HIS A 34 3.91 7.13 -4.73
N PHE A 35 3.87 8.35 -4.25
CA PHE A 35 4.90 9.37 -4.53
C PHE A 35 5.63 9.88 -3.29
N SER A 36 5.13 9.57 -2.09
CA SER A 36 5.70 10.04 -0.81
C SER A 36 7.13 9.55 -0.61
N PHE A 37 7.42 8.31 -0.98
CA PHE A 37 8.74 7.70 -0.88
C PHE A 37 9.83 8.50 -1.63
N VAL A 38 9.47 9.10 -2.79
CA VAL A 38 10.39 9.94 -3.60
C VAL A 38 10.15 11.42 -3.40
N LYS A 39 9.30 11.81 -2.45
CA LYS A 39 8.97 13.21 -2.11
C LYS A 39 8.56 14.04 -3.33
N CYS A 40 7.80 13.44 -4.27
CA CYS A 40 7.37 14.10 -5.49
C CYS A 40 6.18 15.03 -5.21
N GLU A 41 6.26 16.29 -5.63
CA GLU A 41 5.23 17.31 -5.48
C GLU A 41 4.54 17.69 -6.81
N GLN A 42 4.95 17.12 -7.94
CA GLN A 42 4.44 17.48 -9.27
C GLN A 42 2.92 17.27 -9.40
N TRP A 43 2.37 16.26 -8.73
CA TRP A 43 0.94 15.92 -8.78
C TRP A 43 0.01 17.06 -8.33
N LYS A 44 0.50 18.04 -7.58
CA LYS A 44 -0.29 19.19 -7.14
C LYS A 44 -0.65 20.13 -8.29
N THR A 45 0.25 20.33 -9.23
CA THR A 45 0.10 21.28 -10.33
C THR A 45 0.05 20.62 -11.71
N GLY A 46 0.76 19.52 -11.92
CA GLY A 46 0.79 18.77 -13.16
C GLY A 46 2.00 17.85 -13.24
N CYS A 47 1.79 16.58 -13.53
CA CYS A 47 2.87 15.62 -13.72
C CYS A 47 3.50 15.81 -15.12
N GLU A 48 4.81 15.97 -15.21
CA GLU A 48 5.51 16.14 -16.48
C GLU A 48 6.56 15.06 -16.77
N ARG A 49 7.33 14.64 -15.75
CA ARG A 49 8.35 13.60 -15.83
C ARG A 49 8.26 12.72 -14.58
N CYS A 50 7.81 11.51 -14.75
CA CYS A 50 7.62 10.60 -13.62
C CYS A 50 8.89 9.81 -13.33
N THR A 51 9.49 10.01 -12.15
CA THR A 51 10.63 9.21 -11.67
C THR A 51 10.24 7.79 -11.27
N GLN A 52 8.92 7.50 -11.17
CA GLN A 52 8.37 6.24 -10.72
C GLN A 52 7.81 5.37 -11.86
N THR A 53 8.24 5.59 -13.11
CA THR A 53 7.73 4.82 -14.27
C THR A 53 8.03 3.33 -14.19
N LYS A 54 9.06 2.93 -13.45
CA LYS A 54 9.45 1.52 -13.22
C LYS A 54 8.73 0.87 -12.03
N GLU A 55 8.06 1.69 -11.22
CA GLU A 55 7.31 1.24 -10.04
C GLU A 55 5.82 1.03 -10.37
N TYR A 56 5.02 0.70 -9.37
CA TYR A 56 3.59 0.44 -9.57
C TYR A 56 2.75 1.74 -9.72
N PRO A 57 1.90 1.77 -10.77
CA PRO A 57 1.75 0.88 -11.93
C PRO A 57 2.92 1.05 -12.89
N LYS A 58 3.49 -0.07 -13.37
CA LYS A 58 4.71 -0.04 -14.20
C LYS A 58 4.42 0.42 -15.62
N SER A 59 5.17 1.39 -16.14
CA SER A 59 5.19 1.73 -17.57
C SER A 59 6.25 0.93 -18.30
N TRP A 60 5.87 0.34 -19.45
CA TRP A 60 6.76 -0.58 -20.19
C TRP A 60 7.64 0.14 -21.21
N VAL A 61 7.18 1.27 -21.74
CA VAL A 61 7.83 1.89 -22.90
C VAL A 61 8.02 3.40 -22.73
N ILE A 62 6.95 4.15 -22.47
CA ILE A 62 6.95 5.62 -22.54
C ILE A 62 6.39 6.21 -21.25
N ASP A 63 6.98 7.32 -20.78
CA ASP A 63 6.39 8.15 -19.74
C ASP A 63 5.29 9.04 -20.30
N ASN A 64 4.04 8.65 -20.11
CA ASN A 64 2.85 9.41 -20.49
C ASN A 64 2.24 10.19 -19.31
N CYS A 65 2.98 10.43 -18.22
CA CYS A 65 2.42 10.99 -17.00
C CYS A 65 1.75 12.36 -17.20
N LYS A 66 2.28 13.22 -18.08
CA LYS A 66 1.69 14.52 -18.41
C LYS A 66 0.32 14.37 -19.06
N GLU A 67 0.23 13.54 -20.07
CA GLU A 67 -1.03 13.30 -20.79
C GLU A 67 -2.05 12.55 -19.93
N ASN A 68 -1.60 11.57 -19.15
CA ASN A 68 -2.46 10.85 -18.22
C ASN A 68 -3.02 11.77 -17.14
N PHE A 69 -2.20 12.68 -16.59
CA PHE A 69 -2.65 13.68 -15.62
C PHE A 69 -3.76 14.56 -16.22
N ARG A 70 -3.53 15.07 -17.43
CA ARG A 70 -4.52 15.90 -18.14
C ARG A 70 -5.83 15.16 -18.40
N LYS A 71 -5.74 13.90 -18.89
CA LYS A 71 -6.90 13.04 -19.14
C LYS A 71 -7.68 12.74 -17.87
N LYS A 72 -7.00 12.39 -16.79
CA LYS A 72 -7.64 12.13 -15.49
C LYS A 72 -8.31 13.39 -14.94
N ARG A 73 -7.66 14.53 -14.98
CA ARG A 73 -8.24 15.80 -14.56
C ARG A 73 -9.50 16.11 -15.38
N SER A 74 -9.46 15.97 -16.69
CA SER A 74 -10.62 16.17 -17.56
C SER A 74 -11.75 15.18 -17.25
N ALA A 75 -11.44 13.91 -17.07
CA ALA A 75 -12.42 12.87 -16.79
C ALA A 75 -13.06 13.04 -15.40
N PHE A 76 -12.25 13.24 -14.35
CA PHE A 76 -12.68 13.14 -12.97
C PHE A 76 -13.20 14.45 -12.37
N CYS A 77 -12.87 15.61 -12.96
CA CYS A 77 -13.43 16.89 -12.53
C CYS A 77 -14.83 17.11 -13.13
N ASN A 78 -15.61 17.99 -12.49
CA ASN A 78 -16.95 18.40 -12.93
C ASN A 78 -17.95 17.23 -13.02
N VAL A 79 -17.84 16.28 -12.12
CA VAL A 79 -18.87 15.24 -11.92
C VAL A 79 -19.84 15.80 -10.87
N GLY A 80 -21.10 15.92 -11.24
CA GLY A 80 -22.15 16.31 -10.29
C GLY A 80 -22.35 15.20 -9.24
N ASN A 81 -22.70 15.61 -8.02
CA ASN A 81 -23.10 14.70 -6.96
C ASN A 81 -22.09 13.55 -6.67
N MET A 82 -20.77 13.86 -6.73
CA MET A 82 -19.71 12.92 -6.41
C MET A 82 -19.11 13.21 -5.03
N HIS A 83 -19.00 12.15 -4.22
CA HIS A 83 -18.36 12.11 -2.93
C HIS A 83 -17.16 11.17 -2.96
N LEU A 84 -16.05 11.60 -2.41
CA LEU A 84 -14.85 10.77 -2.29
C LEU A 84 -14.78 10.14 -0.89
N ILE A 85 -14.29 8.92 -0.84
CA ILE A 85 -14.05 8.20 0.41
C ILE A 85 -12.57 7.82 0.45
N THR A 86 -11.92 8.00 1.59
CA THR A 86 -10.53 7.63 1.79
C THR A 86 -10.36 6.80 3.06
N PRO A 87 -9.40 5.84 3.12
CA PRO A 87 -9.19 5.01 4.31
C PRO A 87 -8.42 5.73 5.43
N SER A 88 -7.96 6.97 5.21
CA SER A 88 -7.18 7.72 6.19
C SER A 88 -7.28 9.23 6.01
N GLU A 89 -7.09 9.96 7.11
CA GLU A 89 -6.97 11.43 7.10
C GLU A 89 -5.78 11.90 6.24
N TRP A 90 -4.70 11.12 6.22
CA TRP A 90 -3.54 11.42 5.38
C TRP A 90 -3.92 11.48 3.89
N LEU A 91 -4.62 10.46 3.38
CA LEU A 91 -5.04 10.46 1.97
C LEU A 91 -6.10 11.52 1.69
N ALA A 92 -7.01 11.78 2.64
CA ALA A 92 -7.97 12.88 2.54
C ALA A 92 -7.28 14.24 2.42
N GLY A 93 -6.20 14.46 3.18
CA GLY A 93 -5.36 15.66 3.08
C GLY A 93 -4.74 15.82 1.69
N LEU A 94 -4.18 14.74 1.12
CA LEU A 94 -3.62 14.76 -0.24
C LEU A 94 -4.69 15.07 -1.31
N VAL A 95 -5.90 14.53 -1.16
CA VAL A 95 -7.01 14.84 -2.07
C VAL A 95 -7.31 16.34 -2.06
N LYS A 96 -7.30 16.99 -0.90
CA LYS A 96 -7.54 18.43 -0.75
C LYS A 96 -6.47 19.30 -1.44
N ASP A 97 -5.26 18.77 -1.60
CA ASP A 97 -4.16 19.45 -2.31
C ASP A 97 -4.16 19.13 -3.82
N SER A 98 -5.02 18.22 -4.29
CA SER A 98 -5.07 17.75 -5.66
C SER A 98 -6.12 18.49 -6.51
N PHE A 99 -6.21 18.16 -7.79
CA PHE A 99 -7.28 18.65 -8.65
C PHE A 99 -8.68 18.11 -8.28
N LEU A 100 -8.78 17.17 -7.35
CA LEU A 100 -10.04 16.64 -6.80
C LEU A 100 -10.54 17.42 -5.56
N LYS A 101 -9.85 18.46 -5.15
CA LYS A 101 -10.09 19.24 -3.92
C LYS A 101 -11.51 19.79 -3.75
N ASN A 102 -12.26 19.94 -4.83
CA ASN A 102 -13.61 20.50 -4.79
C ASN A 102 -14.68 19.47 -4.40
N TYR A 103 -14.33 18.18 -4.30
CA TYR A 103 -15.28 17.16 -3.88
C TYR A 103 -15.31 17.00 -2.36
N PRO A 104 -16.50 16.75 -1.77
CA PRO A 104 -16.58 16.31 -0.39
C PRO A 104 -15.77 15.02 -0.20
N VAL A 105 -14.98 14.97 0.88
CA VAL A 105 -14.18 13.79 1.23
C VAL A 105 -14.62 13.30 2.59
N GLN A 106 -14.98 12.03 2.67
CA GLN A 106 -15.26 11.32 3.91
C GLN A 106 -14.14 10.33 4.20
N VAL A 107 -13.68 10.28 5.45
CA VAL A 107 -12.77 9.23 5.90
C VAL A 107 -13.58 8.05 6.42
N ALA A 108 -13.30 6.88 5.85
CA ALA A 108 -13.83 5.61 6.31
C ALA A 108 -12.66 4.61 6.39
N HIS A 109 -12.20 4.35 7.61
CA HIS A 109 -11.08 3.43 7.83
C HIS A 109 -11.40 2.02 7.33
N ASN A 110 -10.36 1.33 6.84
CA ASN A 110 -10.48 -0.07 6.49
C ASN A 110 -10.83 -0.88 7.74
N THR A 111 -11.67 -1.88 7.56
CA THR A 111 -12.08 -2.81 8.62
C THR A 111 -11.31 -4.11 8.50
N ILE A 112 -11.24 -4.83 9.61
CA ILE A 112 -10.64 -6.16 9.70
C ILE A 112 -11.62 -7.09 10.44
N ASP A 113 -11.63 -8.36 10.09
CA ASP A 113 -12.43 -9.37 10.80
C ASP A 113 -11.77 -9.70 12.15
N THR A 114 -12.30 -9.15 13.21
CA THR A 114 -11.81 -9.37 14.58
C THR A 114 -12.17 -10.74 15.16
N ASN A 115 -12.98 -11.55 14.47
CA ASN A 115 -13.17 -12.95 14.83
C ASN A 115 -11.96 -13.81 14.45
N ILE A 116 -11.23 -13.41 13.40
CA ILE A 116 -10.00 -14.06 12.93
C ILE A 116 -8.77 -13.39 13.56
N PHE A 117 -8.64 -12.07 13.39
CA PHE A 117 -7.47 -11.32 13.88
C PHE A 117 -7.70 -10.89 15.34
N LYS A 118 -7.39 -11.79 16.23
CA LYS A 118 -7.40 -11.61 17.69
C LYS A 118 -6.24 -12.40 18.30
N PRO A 119 -5.84 -12.11 19.53
CA PRO A 119 -4.90 -12.95 20.25
C PRO A 119 -5.38 -14.41 20.25
N THR A 120 -4.52 -15.31 19.83
CA THR A 120 -4.85 -16.71 19.59
C THR A 120 -3.69 -17.60 20.06
N ASP A 121 -3.97 -18.79 20.59
CA ASP A 121 -2.92 -19.74 20.91
C ASP A 121 -2.23 -20.20 19.62
N SER A 122 -0.91 -20.30 19.66
CA SER A 122 -0.09 -20.64 18.50
C SER A 122 1.18 -21.36 18.91
N ASP A 123 1.47 -22.45 18.23
CA ASP A 123 2.74 -23.19 18.37
C ASP A 123 3.86 -22.61 17.47
N PHE A 124 3.61 -21.53 16.74
CA PHE A 124 4.53 -20.92 15.79
C PHE A 124 5.92 -20.66 16.37
N ARG A 125 6.01 -20.13 17.61
CA ARG A 125 7.31 -19.89 18.26
C ARG A 125 8.08 -21.19 18.50
N LYS A 126 7.40 -22.23 18.94
CA LYS A 126 8.00 -23.55 19.22
C LYS A 126 8.45 -24.23 17.92
N GLU A 127 7.62 -24.21 16.89
CA GLU A 127 7.91 -24.82 15.58
C GLU A 127 9.11 -24.16 14.89
N HIS A 128 9.32 -22.87 15.14
CA HIS A 128 10.43 -22.11 14.55
C HIS A 128 11.58 -21.79 15.50
N GLY A 129 11.61 -22.36 16.71
CA GLY A 129 12.69 -22.15 17.68
C GLY A 129 12.81 -20.69 18.14
N LEU A 130 11.69 -20.00 18.32
CA LEU A 130 11.62 -18.59 18.70
C LEU A 130 11.33 -18.40 20.20
N GLU A 131 11.30 -19.47 20.97
CA GLU A 131 11.07 -19.39 22.42
C GLU A 131 12.17 -18.58 23.11
N GLY A 132 11.77 -17.66 23.99
CA GLY A 132 12.69 -16.79 24.69
C GLY A 132 13.30 -15.65 23.86
N LYS A 133 12.93 -15.53 22.56
CA LYS A 133 13.39 -14.43 21.70
C LYS A 133 12.34 -13.32 21.59
N THR A 134 12.80 -12.10 21.40
CA THR A 134 11.94 -10.97 20.98
C THR A 134 11.73 -11.04 19.47
N VAL A 135 10.50 -11.23 19.03
CA VAL A 135 10.13 -11.42 17.63
C VAL A 135 9.70 -10.10 17.01
N LEU A 136 10.43 -9.65 15.97
CA LEU A 136 10.09 -8.49 15.15
C LEU A 136 9.47 -8.97 13.85
N LEU A 137 8.21 -8.62 13.62
CA LEU A 137 7.44 -9.09 12.47
C LEU A 137 7.28 -7.99 11.41
N GLY A 138 7.60 -8.31 10.18
CA GLY A 138 7.24 -7.55 8.99
C GLY A 138 6.33 -8.36 8.06
N VAL A 139 5.26 -7.76 7.58
CA VAL A 139 4.30 -8.40 6.67
C VAL A 139 4.07 -7.55 5.43
N ALA A 140 4.23 -8.12 4.25
CA ALA A 140 3.90 -7.47 3.00
C ALA A 140 3.43 -8.49 1.96
N SER A 141 2.50 -8.11 1.09
CA SER A 141 2.10 -8.96 -0.05
C SER A 141 3.17 -9.05 -1.13
N ALA A 142 4.07 -8.07 -1.19
CA ALA A 142 5.23 -8.03 -2.06
C ALA A 142 6.28 -7.09 -1.46
N TRP A 143 7.44 -7.63 -1.13
CA TRP A 143 8.54 -6.87 -0.58
C TRP A 143 9.30 -6.08 -1.65
N SER A 144 9.67 -4.85 -1.32
CA SER A 144 10.43 -3.94 -2.17
C SER A 144 11.23 -2.97 -1.31
N ALA A 145 12.06 -2.13 -1.93
CA ALA A 145 12.76 -1.06 -1.21
C ALA A 145 11.77 -0.11 -0.50
N ARG A 146 10.65 0.21 -1.16
CA ARG A 146 9.58 1.04 -0.60
C ARG A 146 8.90 0.39 0.62
N LYS A 147 8.88 -0.93 0.72
CA LYS A 147 8.35 -1.69 1.85
C LYS A 147 9.41 -1.99 2.91
N GLY A 148 10.60 -1.39 2.78
CA GLY A 148 11.65 -1.47 3.77
C GLY A 148 12.42 -2.80 3.82
N LEU A 149 12.37 -3.67 2.79
CA LEU A 149 13.12 -4.92 2.83
C LEU A 149 14.62 -4.72 3.12
N PRO A 150 15.32 -3.75 2.50
CA PRO A 150 16.73 -3.49 2.85
C PRO A 150 16.92 -3.02 4.29
N ASP A 151 15.91 -2.33 4.86
CA ASP A 151 15.98 -1.83 6.23
C ASP A 151 15.81 -2.97 7.24
N PHE A 152 14.92 -3.92 6.97
CA PHE A 152 14.80 -5.14 7.77
C PHE A 152 16.07 -5.98 7.76
N ILE A 153 16.74 -6.11 6.61
CA ILE A 153 18.02 -6.81 6.52
C ILE A 153 19.10 -6.10 7.36
N ARG A 154 19.17 -4.77 7.26
CA ARG A 154 20.11 -3.99 8.10
C ARG A 154 19.79 -4.08 9.58
N LEU A 155 18.49 -4.07 9.92
CA LEU A 155 18.05 -4.21 11.30
C LEU A 155 18.51 -5.55 11.88
N ALA A 156 18.25 -6.66 11.17
CA ALA A 156 18.65 -7.99 11.62
C ALA A 156 20.16 -8.08 11.91
N GLN A 157 21.01 -7.48 11.07
CA GLN A 157 22.46 -7.45 11.26
C GLN A 157 22.93 -6.65 12.50
N GLN A 158 22.07 -5.83 13.09
CA GLN A 158 22.38 -5.02 14.29
C GLN A 158 21.84 -5.63 15.59
N LEU A 159 21.00 -6.65 15.46
CA LEU A 159 20.39 -7.34 16.60
C LEU A 159 21.26 -8.52 17.05
N ASP A 160 21.22 -8.81 18.34
CA ASP A 160 21.84 -10.00 18.91
C ASP A 160 20.89 -11.21 18.88
N ASP A 161 21.37 -12.35 19.39
CA ASP A 161 20.63 -13.63 19.36
C ASP A 161 19.36 -13.63 20.22
N SER A 162 19.12 -12.62 21.05
CA SER A 162 17.89 -12.49 21.82
C SER A 162 16.71 -11.98 20.99
N TYR A 163 16.98 -11.55 19.75
CA TYR A 163 15.98 -11.10 18.80
C TYR A 163 15.83 -12.05 17.62
N LYS A 164 14.70 -12.01 16.96
CA LYS A 164 14.48 -12.65 15.66
C LYS A 164 13.60 -11.80 14.77
N VAL A 165 14.06 -11.52 13.55
CA VAL A 165 13.26 -10.90 12.51
C VAL A 165 12.52 -11.97 11.75
N VAL A 166 11.21 -11.78 11.58
CA VAL A 166 10.31 -12.65 10.79
C VAL A 166 9.69 -11.83 9.67
N LEU A 167 9.79 -12.28 8.44
CA LEU A 167 9.23 -11.63 7.26
C LEU A 167 8.23 -12.54 6.56
N VAL A 168 6.98 -12.07 6.42
CA VAL A 168 5.92 -12.76 5.69
C VAL A 168 5.69 -12.11 4.34
N GLY A 169 5.48 -12.91 3.29
CA GLY A 169 5.23 -12.45 1.92
C GLY A 169 6.50 -12.30 1.09
N VAL A 170 7.55 -13.04 1.42
CA VAL A 170 8.85 -12.99 0.73
C VAL A 170 8.85 -14.00 -0.41
N THR A 171 9.22 -13.58 -1.61
CA THR A 171 9.31 -14.47 -2.76
C THR A 171 10.49 -15.43 -2.67
N LYS A 172 10.42 -16.62 -3.29
CA LYS A 172 11.53 -17.61 -3.38
C LYS A 172 12.84 -17.00 -3.87
N ARG A 173 12.76 -16.02 -4.77
CA ARG A 173 13.95 -15.31 -5.27
C ARG A 173 14.57 -14.42 -4.19
N GLN A 174 13.75 -13.74 -3.41
CA GLN A 174 14.21 -12.87 -2.33
C GLN A 174 14.80 -13.65 -1.17
N ILE A 175 14.20 -14.79 -0.81
CA ILE A 175 14.72 -15.68 0.24
C ILE A 175 16.20 -16.06 -0.02
N LYS A 176 16.56 -16.32 -1.27
CA LYS A 176 17.95 -16.66 -1.65
C LYS A 176 18.95 -15.47 -1.45
N GLN A 177 18.45 -14.28 -1.22
CA GLN A 177 19.25 -13.05 -1.07
C GLN A 177 19.17 -12.46 0.34
N ILE A 178 18.29 -12.99 1.16
CA ILE A 178 18.09 -12.57 2.56
C ILE A 178 18.99 -13.46 3.43
N PRO A 179 19.68 -12.89 4.42
CA PRO A 179 20.48 -13.64 5.37
C PRO A 179 19.68 -14.71 6.15
N ASP A 180 20.31 -15.82 6.52
CA ASP A 180 19.66 -16.97 7.17
C ASP A 180 19.19 -16.66 8.61
N ASP A 181 19.70 -15.57 9.20
CA ASP A 181 19.27 -15.08 10.51
C ASP A 181 17.85 -14.49 10.49
N ILE A 182 17.28 -14.23 9.32
CA ILE A 182 15.90 -13.79 9.14
C ILE A 182 15.01 -14.99 8.80
N LEU A 183 13.95 -15.20 9.58
CA LEU A 183 12.95 -16.20 9.25
C LEU A 183 12.02 -15.67 8.14
N CYS A 184 12.06 -16.31 6.98
CA CYS A 184 11.28 -15.93 5.81
C CYS A 184 10.11 -16.89 5.57
N ILE A 185 8.90 -16.36 5.44
CA ILE A 185 7.68 -17.09 5.10
C ILE A 185 7.19 -16.56 3.74
N GLU A 186 7.03 -17.43 2.75
CA GLU A 186 6.62 -17.00 1.40
C GLU A 186 5.21 -16.43 1.40
N ARG A 187 4.29 -17.15 2.00
CA ARG A 187 2.88 -16.75 2.14
C ARG A 187 2.23 -17.61 3.20
N THR A 188 1.15 -17.13 3.75
CA THR A 188 0.26 -17.92 4.60
C THR A 188 -0.84 -18.56 3.75
N ASP A 189 -1.31 -19.73 4.16
CA ASP A 189 -2.38 -20.46 3.47
C ASP A 189 -3.77 -19.96 3.89
N SER A 190 -3.84 -19.28 5.04
CA SER A 190 -5.09 -18.74 5.58
C SER A 190 -4.89 -17.44 6.36
N ALA A 191 -5.99 -16.73 6.58
CA ALA A 191 -6.00 -15.58 7.48
C ALA A 191 -5.79 -15.99 8.95
N CYS A 192 -6.20 -17.21 9.34
CA CYS A 192 -5.98 -17.74 10.69
C CYS A 192 -4.48 -17.93 10.96
N GLU A 193 -3.76 -18.56 10.05
CA GLU A 193 -2.30 -18.72 10.13
C GLU A 193 -1.59 -17.36 10.24
N LEU A 194 -2.02 -16.38 9.46
CA LEU A 194 -1.48 -15.02 9.57
C LEU A 194 -1.78 -14.40 10.95
N ALA A 195 -2.95 -14.63 11.53
CA ALA A 195 -3.30 -14.16 12.86
C ALA A 195 -2.44 -14.83 13.97
N GLU A 196 -2.12 -16.12 13.81
CA GLU A 196 -1.19 -16.85 14.69
C GLU A 196 0.22 -16.24 14.66
N ILE A 197 0.71 -15.91 13.45
CA ILE A 197 2.01 -15.25 13.29
C ILE A 197 1.99 -13.87 13.95
N TYR A 198 0.94 -13.07 13.76
CA TYR A 198 0.79 -11.78 14.43
C TYR A 198 0.79 -11.92 15.95
N THR A 199 0.07 -12.92 16.48
CA THR A 199 0.01 -13.19 17.93
C THR A 199 1.38 -13.60 18.48
N SER A 200 2.19 -14.27 17.67
CA SER A 200 3.52 -14.73 18.04
C SER A 200 4.59 -13.63 18.01
N ALA A 201 4.26 -12.44 17.53
CA ALA A 201 5.20 -11.33 17.45
C ALA A 201 5.10 -10.44 18.71
N ASP A 202 6.26 -9.93 19.17
CA ASP A 202 6.34 -8.92 20.22
C ASP A 202 6.24 -7.50 19.64
N ILE A 203 6.80 -7.30 18.44
CA ILE A 203 6.84 -6.00 17.75
C ILE A 203 6.46 -6.18 16.29
N PHE A 204 5.42 -5.48 15.85
CA PHE A 204 5.09 -5.34 14.44
C PHE A 204 5.76 -4.09 13.86
N VAL A 205 6.56 -4.27 12.81
CA VAL A 205 7.31 -3.19 12.16
C VAL A 205 6.73 -2.92 10.77
N ASN A 206 6.35 -1.67 10.52
CA ASN A 206 5.89 -1.19 9.21
C ASN A 206 6.67 0.07 8.83
N LEU A 207 7.44 0.00 7.73
CA LEU A 207 8.35 1.03 7.27
C LEU A 207 7.81 1.74 6.01
#